data_0802200b1db00fe19f60e49fa0fb8b37
#
_entry.id   0802200b1db00fe19f60e49fa0fb8b37
#
_cell.length_a   1.000
_cell.length_b   1.000
_cell.length_c   1.000
_cell.angle_alpha   90.00
_cell.angle_beta   90.00
_cell.angle_gamma   90.00
#
_symmetry.space_group_name_H-M   'P 1'
#
loop_
_entity.id
_entity.type
_entity.pdbx_description
1 polymer ?
#
loop_
_entity_poly.entity_id
_entity_poly.type
_entity_poly.pdbx_seq_one_letter_code
_entity_poly.pdbx_strand_id
1 'polypeptide(L)' 'MEKRVKDQIAEINSFTSEGGFSVKFIALTAENVVKLRLEGPEAAAAQETMKSTIEQMVKTYMPEISGLEFV' A
#
# COMPACT_ATOMS: atom_id res chain seq x y z
N MET A 1 -6.90 13.68 3.62
CA MET A 1 -6.50 12.28 3.88
C MET A 1 -5.97 11.57 2.65
N GLU A 2 -6.62 11.71 1.52
CA GLU A 2 -6.16 11.04 0.30
C GLU A 2 -4.73 11.42 -0.10
N LYS A 3 -4.39 12.69 0.02
CA LYS A 3 -3.03 13.14 -0.29
C LYS A 3 -2.01 12.49 0.62
N ARG A 4 -2.31 12.37 1.90
CA ARG A 4 -1.42 11.72 2.86
C ARG A 4 -1.23 10.24 2.52
N VAL A 5 -2.31 9.59 2.10
CA VAL A 5 -2.24 8.20 1.68
C VAL A 5 -1.34 8.07 0.45
N LYS A 6 -1.53 8.94 -0.54
CA LYS A 6 -0.70 8.93 -1.74
C LYS A 6 0.76 9.17 -1.44
N ASP A 7 1.04 10.10 -0.53
CA ASP A 7 2.42 10.39 -0.12
C ASP A 7 3.05 9.19 0.57
N GLN A 8 2.28 8.51 1.43
CA GLN A 8 2.74 7.32 2.11
C GLN A 8 3.03 6.19 1.12
N ILE A 9 2.15 6.01 0.14
CA ILE A 9 2.34 5.00 -0.90
C ILE A 9 3.60 5.29 -1.70
N ALA A 10 3.86 6.56 -2.01
CA ALA A 10 5.07 6.95 -2.73
C ALA A 10 6.34 6.60 -1.93
N GLU A 11 6.32 6.77 -0.62
CA GLU A 11 7.43 6.37 0.23
C GLU A 11 7.62 4.87 0.24
N ILE A 12 6.53 4.12 0.33
CA ILE A 12 6.59 2.66 0.26
C ILE A 12 7.19 2.23 -1.06
N ASN A 13 6.82 2.87 -2.15
CA ASN A 13 7.35 2.56 -3.48
C ASN A 13 8.87 2.72 -3.57
N SER A 14 9.43 3.67 -2.84
CA SER A 14 10.88 3.85 -2.87
C SER A 14 11.62 2.66 -2.26
N PHE A 15 10.97 1.90 -1.38
CA PHE A 15 11.53 0.66 -0.87
C PHE A 15 11.25 -0.53 -1.77
N THR A 16 10.01 -0.62 -2.27
CA THR A 16 9.57 -1.81 -3.00
C THR A 16 10.12 -1.89 -4.41
N SER A 17 10.46 -0.75 -5.01
CA SER A 17 11.02 -0.75 -6.36
C SER A 17 12.33 -1.55 -6.44
N GLU A 18 13.08 -1.62 -5.36
CA GLU A 18 14.30 -2.43 -5.30
C GLU A 18 13.99 -3.91 -5.25
N GLY A 19 12.80 -4.28 -4.78
CA GLY A 19 12.36 -5.67 -4.71
C GLY A 19 11.74 -6.20 -5.98
N GLY A 20 11.65 -5.38 -7.01
CA GLY A 20 11.11 -5.81 -8.30
C GLY A 20 9.60 -5.65 -8.44
N PHE A 21 8.98 -4.86 -7.57
CA PHE A 21 7.55 -4.57 -7.68
C PHE A 21 7.26 -3.14 -7.24
N SER A 22 6.09 -2.65 -7.57
CA SER A 22 5.66 -1.33 -7.14
C SER A 22 4.24 -1.38 -6.60
N VAL A 23 3.92 -0.42 -5.73
CA VAL A 23 2.59 -0.31 -5.13
C VAL A 23 1.89 0.88 -5.75
N LYS A 24 0.68 0.67 -6.24
CA LYS A 24 -0.14 1.76 -6.79
C LYS A 24 -1.34 2.03 -5.91
N PHE A 25 -1.61 3.31 -5.71
CA PHE A 25 -2.84 3.76 -5.06
C PHE A 25 -4.00 3.66 -6.04
N ILE A 26 -5.04 2.93 -5.67
CA ILE A 26 -6.21 2.76 -6.53
C ILE A 26 -7.35 3.66 -6.05
N ALA A 27 -7.70 3.55 -4.76
CA ALA A 27 -8.81 4.34 -4.23
C ALA A 27 -8.78 4.37 -2.71
N LEU A 28 -9.43 5.38 -2.15
CA LEU A 28 -9.70 5.46 -0.71
C LEU A 28 -11.22 5.46 -0.57
N THR A 29 -11.75 4.45 0.11
CA THR A 29 -13.19 4.32 0.26
C THR A 29 -13.74 5.22 1.37
N ALA A 30 -15.06 5.37 1.40
CA ALA A 30 -15.71 6.15 2.44
C ALA A 30 -15.52 5.53 3.83
N GLU A 31 -15.18 4.25 3.88
CA GLU A 31 -14.94 3.53 5.13
C GLU A 31 -13.47 3.58 5.57
N ASN A 32 -12.68 4.41 4.91
CA ASN A 32 -11.26 4.56 5.17
C ASN A 32 -10.46 3.28 4.88
N VAL A 33 -10.88 2.54 3.87
CA VAL A 33 -10.14 1.40 3.36
C VAL A 33 -9.36 1.87 2.13
N VAL A 34 -8.05 1.63 2.13
CA VAL A 34 -7.19 2.00 1.02
C VAL A 34 -7.08 0.81 0.08
N LYS A 35 -7.42 1.03 -1.17
CA LYS A 35 -7.26 0.00 -2.21
C LYS A 35 -5.94 0.21 -2.92
N LEU A 36 -5.14 -0.82 -2.95
CA LEU A 36 -3.80 -0.79 -3.53
C LEU A 36 -3.65 -1.90 -4.56
N ARG A 37 -2.70 -1.71 -5.45
CA ARG A 37 -2.36 -2.73 -6.43
C ARG A 37 -0.85 -2.89 -6.49
N LEU A 38 -0.38 -4.13 -6.47
CA LEU A 38 1.02 -4.43 -6.67
C LEU A 38 1.26 -4.79 -8.12
N GLU A 39 2.31 -4.22 -8.71
CA GLU A 39 2.67 -4.46 -10.09
C GLU A 39 4.15 -4.79 -10.20
N GLY A 40 4.50 -5.61 -11.19
CA GLY A 40 5.88 -5.99 -11.43
C GLY A 40 6.06 -7.50 -11.44
N PRO A 41 7.26 -7.99 -11.83
CA PRO A 41 7.50 -9.44 -11.93
C PRO A 41 7.39 -10.19 -10.60
N GLU A 42 7.65 -9.51 -9.49
CA GLU A 42 7.58 -10.12 -8.17
C GLU A 42 6.29 -9.79 -7.41
N ALA A 43 5.34 -9.14 -8.06
CA ALA A 43 4.16 -8.63 -7.38
C ALA A 43 3.31 -9.72 -6.71
N ALA A 44 3.12 -10.84 -7.38
CA ALA A 44 2.29 -11.92 -6.83
C ALA A 44 2.88 -12.52 -5.56
N ALA A 45 4.18 -12.76 -5.54
CA ALA A 45 4.87 -13.26 -4.35
C ALA A 45 4.94 -12.18 -3.27
N ALA A 46 5.19 -10.95 -3.68
CA ALA A 46 5.32 -9.83 -2.75
C ALA A 46 4.00 -9.53 -2.05
N GLN A 47 2.87 -9.72 -2.72
CA GLN A 47 1.57 -9.44 -2.13
C GLN A 47 1.35 -10.24 -0.84
N GLU A 48 1.68 -11.51 -0.84
CA GLU A 48 1.53 -12.33 0.36
C GLU A 48 2.52 -11.95 1.46
N THR A 49 3.77 -11.69 1.05
CA THR A 49 4.84 -11.40 2.00
C THR A 49 4.72 -9.99 2.59
N MET A 50 4.38 -9.01 1.75
CA MET A 50 4.41 -7.61 2.14
C MET A 50 3.06 -7.07 2.62
N LYS A 51 2.00 -7.83 2.46
CA LYS A 51 0.67 -7.36 2.83
C LYS A 51 0.61 -6.86 4.28
N SER A 52 1.06 -7.69 5.21
CA SER A 52 1.06 -7.33 6.63
C SER A 52 1.98 -6.17 6.91
N THR A 53 3.15 -6.16 6.28
CA THR A 53 4.14 -5.09 6.48
C THR A 53 3.59 -3.75 6.01
N ILE A 54 3.03 -3.71 4.81
CA ILE A 54 2.47 -2.48 4.26
C ILE A 54 1.29 -2.01 5.11
N GLU A 55 0.43 -2.94 5.52
CA GLU A 55 -0.70 -2.61 6.38
C GLU A 55 -0.25 -2.01 7.70
N GLN A 56 0.76 -2.59 8.33
CA GLN A 56 1.30 -2.05 9.58
C GLN A 56 1.90 -0.68 9.39
N MET A 57 2.64 -0.47 8.31
CA MET A 57 3.24 0.83 8.03
C MET A 57 2.17 1.90 7.87
N VAL A 58 1.14 1.61 7.07
CA VAL A 58 0.08 2.58 6.84
C VAL A 58 -0.69 2.87 8.12
N LYS A 59 -1.01 1.85 8.90
CA LYS A 59 -1.75 2.04 10.15
C LYS A 59 -0.94 2.79 11.20
N THR A 60 0.37 2.62 11.19
CA THR A 60 1.24 3.33 12.13
C THR A 60 1.28 4.82 11.83
N TYR A 61 1.39 5.19 10.55
CA TYR A 61 1.45 6.59 10.15
C TYR A 61 0.08 7.24 10.06
N MET A 62 -0.96 6.45 9.78
CA MET A 62 -2.32 6.96 9.64
C MET A 62 -3.29 6.01 10.35
N PRO A 63 -3.42 6.15 11.69
CA PRO A 63 -4.29 5.25 12.45
C PRO A 63 -5.76 5.36 12.10
N GLU A 64 -6.16 6.42 11.41
CA GLU A 64 -7.54 6.59 10.94
C GLU A 64 -7.90 5.67 9.78
N ILE A 65 -6.93 5.03 9.15
CA ILE A 65 -7.19 4.05 8.08
C ILE A 65 -7.71 2.75 8.70
N SER A 66 -8.86 2.29 8.22
CA SER A 66 -9.49 1.08 8.73
C SER A 66 -8.80 -0.19 8.25
N GLY A 67 -8.28 -0.17 7.04
CA GLY A 67 -7.61 -1.33 6.49
C GLY A 67 -7.11 -1.10 5.09
N LEU A 68 -6.49 -2.14 4.54
CA LEU A 68 -5.98 -2.12 3.17
C LEU A 68 -6.60 -3.27 2.40
N GLU A 69 -6.85 -3.04 1.11
CA GLU A 69 -7.34 -4.07 0.22
C GLU A 69 -6.47 -4.08 -1.04
N PHE A 70 -5.98 -5.24 -1.39
CA PHE A 70 -5.14 -5.40 -2.58
C PHE A 70 -6.00 -5.92 -3.72
N VAL A 71 -6.02 -5.17 -4.80
CA VAL A 71 -6.88 -5.48 -5.96
C VAL A 71 -6.07 -5.82 -7.20
#